data_bcd124a336ada89505247d67e2a76d23
#
_entry.id   bcd124a336ada89505247d67e2a76d23
#
_cell.length_a   1.000
_cell.length_b   1.000
_cell.length_c   1.000
_cell.angle_alpha   90.00
_cell.angle_beta   90.00
_cell.angle_gamma   90.00
#
_symmetry.space_group_name_H-M   'P 1'
#
loop_
_entity.id
_entity.type
_entity.pdbx_description
1 polymer ?
#
loop_
_entity_poly.entity_id
_entity_poly.type
_entity_poly.pdbx_seq_one_letter_code
_entity_poly.pdbx_strand_id
1 'polypeptide(L)'
;MNKLYAAPMEGLTGYLWRQVHAALFGPADKYFTPFLSPNATRTFQRKELDEIDPAHNAGLYVVPQLLTNRAEHFLWAAGELYARGYREINFNLGCPAGTVAAKRKGPGLLAYPQELDHCLEEIFAGLPRGMSVSVKTRIGKNDPAEWPGLLAIYRKYPLSELIVHPRIQKEFYKGVPHRDAWAAVSGPWPAVYNGDTFTPV
;
A
#
# COMPACT_ATOMS: atom_id res chain seq x y z
N MET A 1 3.05 16.28 -16.75
CA MET A 1 1.76 15.57 -16.64
C MET A 1 1.63 14.99 -15.25
N ASN A 2 0.47 15.15 -14.63
CA ASN A 2 0.19 14.49 -13.35
C ASN A 2 0.01 12.98 -13.58
N LYS A 3 0.59 12.15 -12.73
CA LYS A 3 0.41 10.69 -12.78
C LYS A 3 -0.91 10.30 -12.14
N LEU A 4 -1.61 9.35 -12.76
CA LEU A 4 -2.86 8.79 -12.25
C LEU A 4 -2.67 7.31 -11.90
N TYR A 5 -2.97 6.96 -10.66
CA TYR A 5 -2.86 5.59 -10.15
C TYR A 5 -4.24 5.00 -9.87
N ALA A 6 -4.42 3.74 -10.26
CA ALA A 6 -5.61 2.98 -9.89
C ALA A 6 -5.42 2.38 -8.49
N ALA A 7 -6.05 2.98 -7.49
CA ALA A 7 -5.95 2.53 -6.10
C ALA A 7 -6.52 1.12 -5.91
N PRO A 8 -5.93 0.27 -5.05
CA PRO A 8 -6.41 -1.07 -4.79
C PRO A 8 -7.72 -1.05 -3.99
N MET A 9 -8.66 -1.91 -4.38
CA MET A 9 -9.91 -2.12 -3.67
C MET A 9 -10.24 -3.61 -3.63
N GLU A 10 -10.21 -4.20 -2.44
CA GLU A 10 -10.48 -5.63 -2.24
C GLU A 10 -11.86 -6.02 -2.81
N GLY A 11 -11.87 -7.11 -3.58
CA GLY A 11 -13.08 -7.62 -4.23
C GLY A 11 -13.54 -6.87 -5.50
N LEU A 12 -12.91 -5.75 -5.85
CA LEU A 12 -13.28 -4.92 -7.00
C LEU A 12 -12.18 -4.81 -8.05
N THR A 13 -10.99 -4.35 -7.67
CA THR A 13 -9.91 -4.03 -8.63
C THR A 13 -8.99 -5.22 -8.89
N GLY A 14 -9.56 -6.43 -9.07
CA GLY A 14 -8.84 -7.64 -9.44
C GLY A 14 -8.23 -7.55 -10.86
N TYR A 15 -7.46 -8.56 -11.25
CA TYR A 15 -6.74 -8.56 -12.52
C TYR A 15 -7.66 -8.37 -13.74
N LEU A 16 -8.85 -8.98 -13.74
CA LEU A 16 -9.84 -8.78 -14.81
C LEU A 16 -10.27 -7.32 -14.92
N TRP A 17 -10.56 -6.68 -13.80
CA TRP A 17 -10.90 -5.25 -13.77
C TRP A 17 -9.77 -4.40 -14.33
N ARG A 18 -8.52 -4.66 -13.93
CA ARG A 18 -7.36 -3.90 -14.40
C ARG A 18 -7.19 -3.99 -15.91
N GLN A 19 -7.33 -5.20 -16.49
CA GLN A 19 -7.27 -5.41 -17.93
C GLN A 19 -8.41 -4.70 -18.67
N VAL A 20 -9.65 -4.85 -18.19
CA VAL A 20 -10.83 -4.20 -18.81
C VAL A 20 -10.73 -2.68 -18.71
N HIS A 21 -10.32 -2.15 -17.54
CA HIS A 21 -10.12 -0.71 -17.37
C HIS A 21 -9.10 -0.17 -18.35
N ALA A 22 -7.94 -0.81 -18.49
CA ALA A 22 -6.89 -0.38 -19.39
C ALA A 22 -7.34 -0.44 -20.87
N ALA A 23 -8.09 -1.47 -21.24
CA ALA A 23 -8.60 -1.63 -22.61
C ALA A 23 -9.66 -0.57 -22.98
N LEU A 24 -10.51 -0.16 -22.03
CA LEU A 24 -11.61 0.78 -22.30
C LEU A 24 -11.24 2.24 -22.12
N PHE A 25 -10.38 2.56 -21.15
CA PHE A 25 -10.07 3.95 -20.76
C PHE A 25 -8.61 4.33 -20.99
N GLY A 26 -7.78 3.41 -21.49
CA GLY A 26 -6.34 3.54 -21.50
C GLY A 26 -5.72 3.16 -20.15
N PRO A 27 -4.43 2.77 -20.14
CA PRO A 27 -3.77 2.35 -18.91
C PRO A 27 -3.54 3.51 -17.95
N ALA A 28 -3.79 3.27 -16.66
CA ALA A 28 -3.28 4.14 -15.61
C ALA A 28 -1.75 4.04 -15.53
N ASP A 29 -1.07 5.08 -15.02
CA ASP A 29 0.39 5.07 -14.86
C ASP A 29 0.86 3.97 -13.91
N LYS A 30 0.00 3.56 -12.95
CA LYS A 30 0.28 2.48 -11.99
C LYS A 30 -1.02 1.85 -11.50
N TYR A 31 -1.02 0.53 -11.44
CA TYR A 31 -2.07 -0.27 -10.79
C TYR A 31 -1.53 -0.94 -9.54
N PHE A 32 -2.42 -1.27 -8.60
CA PHE A 32 -2.08 -2.09 -7.45
C PHE A 32 -2.97 -3.32 -7.40
N THR A 33 -2.43 -4.45 -6.95
CA THR A 33 -3.29 -5.61 -6.69
C THR A 33 -4.17 -5.37 -5.47
N PRO A 34 -5.35 -6.01 -5.33
CA PRO A 34 -5.91 -6.27 -4.03
C PRO A 34 -4.82 -6.84 -3.11
N PHE A 35 -4.89 -6.55 -1.82
CA PHE A 35 -3.79 -6.92 -0.94
C PHE A 35 -3.65 -8.45 -0.81
N LEU A 36 -2.41 -8.92 -0.87
CA LEU A 36 -2.03 -10.28 -0.51
C LEU A 36 -1.73 -10.31 1.00
N SER A 37 -2.12 -11.39 1.67
CA SER A 37 -1.96 -11.54 3.13
C SER A 37 -0.99 -12.68 3.47
N PRO A 38 0.33 -12.45 3.34
CA PRO A 38 1.31 -13.46 3.66
C PRO A 38 1.18 -13.90 5.13
N ASN A 39 1.45 -15.18 5.37
CA ASN A 39 1.22 -15.83 6.65
C ASN A 39 2.38 -16.77 7.03
N ALA A 40 2.29 -17.41 8.19
CA ALA A 40 3.32 -18.29 8.71
C ALA A 40 3.54 -19.55 7.84
N THR A 41 2.56 -19.97 7.04
CA THR A 41 2.70 -21.14 6.15
C THR A 41 3.51 -20.81 4.90
N ARG A 42 3.83 -19.53 4.68
CA ARG A 42 4.61 -19.05 3.51
C ARG A 42 4.02 -19.55 2.19
N THR A 43 2.71 -19.36 2.02
CA THR A 43 1.98 -19.72 0.81
C THR A 43 1.01 -18.60 0.45
N PHE A 44 0.87 -18.32 -0.85
CA PHE A 44 -0.22 -17.51 -1.37
C PHE A 44 -1.43 -18.40 -1.67
N GLN A 45 -2.62 -17.90 -1.43
CA GLN A 45 -3.86 -18.55 -1.82
C GLN A 45 -4.02 -18.51 -3.35
N ARG A 46 -4.84 -19.40 -3.90
CA ARG A 46 -5.10 -19.45 -5.36
C ARG A 46 -5.51 -18.09 -5.91
N LYS A 47 -6.45 -17.42 -5.25
CA LYS A 47 -6.91 -16.07 -5.62
C LYS A 47 -5.76 -15.06 -5.65
N GLU A 48 -4.86 -15.12 -4.68
CA GLU A 48 -3.70 -14.22 -4.61
C GLU A 48 -2.69 -14.50 -5.73
N LEU A 49 -2.50 -15.78 -6.07
CA LEU A 49 -1.66 -16.18 -7.21
C LEU A 49 -2.20 -15.65 -8.52
N ASP A 50 -3.51 -15.73 -8.74
CA ASP A 50 -4.15 -15.20 -9.94
C ASP A 50 -3.95 -13.67 -10.06
N GLU A 51 -3.93 -12.94 -8.94
CA GLU A 51 -3.69 -11.48 -8.92
C GLU A 51 -2.26 -11.08 -9.29
N ILE A 52 -1.29 -11.94 -9.02
CA ILE A 52 0.15 -11.69 -9.27
C ILE A 52 0.72 -12.52 -10.42
N ASP A 53 -0.11 -13.22 -11.18
CA ASP A 53 0.35 -13.90 -12.39
C ASP A 53 0.79 -12.87 -13.43
N PRO A 54 2.04 -12.90 -13.90
CA PRO A 54 2.51 -11.99 -14.94
C PRO A 54 1.68 -12.00 -16.21
N ALA A 55 1.12 -13.16 -16.58
CA ALA A 55 0.26 -13.28 -17.76
C ALA A 55 -1.05 -12.50 -17.59
N HIS A 56 -1.63 -12.49 -16.39
CA HIS A 56 -2.84 -11.72 -16.07
C HIS A 56 -2.61 -10.21 -16.01
N ASN A 57 -1.35 -9.78 -15.89
CA ASN A 57 -0.95 -8.39 -15.76
C ASN A 57 -0.14 -7.87 -16.96
N ALA A 58 -0.13 -8.63 -18.05
CA ALA A 58 0.66 -8.31 -19.25
C ALA A 58 0.32 -6.90 -19.79
N GLY A 59 1.36 -6.12 -20.10
CA GLY A 59 1.23 -4.77 -20.64
C GLY A 59 0.87 -3.67 -19.63
N LEU A 60 0.68 -4.03 -18.35
CA LEU A 60 0.37 -3.06 -17.28
C LEU A 60 1.51 -2.93 -16.27
N TYR A 61 1.71 -1.74 -15.73
CA TYR A 61 2.58 -1.55 -14.58
C TYR A 61 1.79 -1.82 -13.29
N VAL A 62 1.91 -3.04 -12.79
CA VAL A 62 1.19 -3.51 -11.60
C VAL A 62 2.13 -3.72 -10.44
N VAL A 63 1.78 -3.15 -9.28
CA VAL A 63 2.52 -3.26 -8.02
C VAL A 63 1.73 -4.16 -7.07
N PRO A 64 2.27 -5.31 -6.65
CA PRO A 64 1.66 -6.14 -5.63
C PRO A 64 1.58 -5.40 -4.30
N GLN A 65 0.40 -5.46 -3.65
CA GLN A 65 0.22 -4.87 -2.33
C GLN A 65 0.20 -5.94 -1.25
N LEU A 66 0.97 -5.77 -0.18
CA LEU A 66 1.04 -6.70 0.95
C LEU A 66 0.37 -6.14 2.20
N LEU A 67 -0.39 -6.98 2.89
CA LEU A 67 -1.04 -6.69 4.16
C LEU A 67 -0.51 -7.62 5.26
N THR A 68 0.42 -7.16 6.04
CA THR A 68 0.99 -7.87 7.18
C THR A 68 1.37 -6.90 8.29
N ASN A 69 1.72 -7.41 9.46
CA ASN A 69 2.36 -6.69 10.55
C ASN A 69 3.66 -7.37 11.00
N ARG A 70 4.20 -8.28 10.16
CA ARG A 70 5.44 -9.01 10.42
C ARG A 70 6.39 -8.85 9.24
N ALA A 71 7.59 -8.38 9.51
CA ALA A 71 8.62 -8.20 8.50
C ALA A 71 9.03 -9.54 7.85
N GLU A 72 9.11 -10.61 8.62
CA GLU A 72 9.43 -11.95 8.11
C GLU A 72 8.45 -12.45 7.04
N HIS A 73 7.14 -12.16 7.21
CA HIS A 73 6.12 -12.50 6.23
C HIS A 73 6.22 -11.60 4.99
N PHE A 74 6.51 -10.32 5.20
CA PHE A 74 6.74 -9.37 4.11
C PHE A 74 7.94 -9.80 3.27
N LEU A 75 9.05 -10.11 3.90
CA LEU A 75 10.31 -10.49 3.23
C LEU A 75 10.19 -11.81 2.47
N TRP A 76 9.49 -12.80 3.04
CA TRP A 76 9.18 -14.02 2.29
C TRP A 76 8.40 -13.69 1.02
N ALA A 77 7.30 -12.92 1.13
CA ALA A 77 6.50 -12.53 -0.02
C ALA A 77 7.30 -11.69 -1.03
N ALA A 78 8.20 -10.82 -0.56
CA ALA A 78 9.09 -10.05 -1.41
C ALA A 78 9.99 -10.95 -2.27
N GLY A 79 10.57 -12.01 -1.69
CA GLY A 79 11.35 -13.00 -2.44
C GLY A 79 10.55 -13.70 -3.52
N GLU A 80 9.33 -14.14 -3.20
CA GLU A 80 8.40 -14.78 -4.13
C GLU A 80 7.98 -13.85 -5.29
N LEU A 81 7.70 -12.59 -4.97
CA LEU A 81 7.33 -11.57 -5.97
C LEU A 81 8.53 -11.19 -6.84
N TYR A 82 9.72 -11.09 -6.25
CA TYR A 82 10.95 -10.84 -6.99
C TYR A 82 11.24 -11.93 -8.02
N ALA A 83 11.05 -13.19 -7.63
CA ALA A 83 11.20 -14.34 -8.53
C ALA A 83 10.21 -14.32 -9.70
N ARG A 84 9.03 -13.70 -9.52
CA ARG A 84 8.01 -13.50 -10.58
C ARG A 84 8.26 -12.27 -11.45
N GLY A 85 9.33 -11.52 -11.21
CA GLY A 85 9.71 -10.35 -12.01
C GLY A 85 9.25 -9.01 -11.46
N TYR A 86 8.54 -8.95 -10.33
CA TYR A 86 8.18 -7.69 -9.68
C TYR A 86 9.41 -7.01 -9.09
N ARG A 87 9.44 -5.68 -9.14
CA ARG A 87 10.55 -4.86 -8.62
C ARG A 87 10.10 -3.77 -7.65
N GLU A 88 8.80 -3.66 -7.46
CA GLU A 88 8.18 -2.80 -6.46
C GLU A 88 7.11 -3.57 -5.71
N ILE A 89 6.98 -3.32 -4.41
CA ILE A 89 5.91 -3.82 -3.53
C ILE A 89 5.31 -2.63 -2.81
N ASN A 90 3.99 -2.65 -2.62
CA ASN A 90 3.30 -1.67 -1.82
C ASN A 90 2.93 -2.25 -0.45
N PHE A 91 3.27 -1.56 0.63
CA PHE A 91 2.88 -1.94 1.99
C PHE A 91 1.56 -1.29 2.37
N ASN A 92 0.54 -2.09 2.69
CA ASN A 92 -0.77 -1.60 3.08
C ASN A 92 -0.82 -1.25 4.56
N LEU A 93 -0.93 0.03 4.84
CA LEU A 93 -1.19 0.61 6.17
C LEU A 93 -2.49 1.42 6.20
N GLY A 94 -3.42 1.15 5.25
CA GLY A 94 -4.60 1.99 5.03
C GLY A 94 -5.95 1.28 4.97
N CYS A 95 -6.02 -0.07 4.88
CA CYS A 95 -7.29 -0.79 4.77
C CYS A 95 -8.15 -0.63 6.04
N PRO A 96 -9.31 0.06 5.99
CA PRO A 96 -10.05 0.40 7.21
C PRO A 96 -10.90 -0.74 7.80
N ALA A 97 -10.90 -1.92 7.18
CA ALA A 97 -11.69 -3.06 7.64
C ALA A 97 -11.38 -3.41 9.10
N GLY A 98 -12.41 -3.51 9.93
CA GLY A 98 -12.27 -3.79 11.35
C GLY A 98 -11.55 -5.10 11.65
N THR A 99 -11.78 -6.14 10.83
CA THR A 99 -11.10 -7.44 10.92
C THR A 99 -9.60 -7.37 10.65
N VAL A 100 -9.15 -6.41 9.84
CA VAL A 100 -7.75 -6.12 9.56
C VAL A 100 -7.12 -5.36 10.73
N ALA A 101 -7.75 -4.27 11.15
CA ALA A 101 -7.25 -3.40 12.22
C ALA A 101 -7.20 -4.12 13.59
N ALA A 102 -8.16 -5.02 13.88
CA ALA A 102 -8.19 -5.84 15.10
C ALA A 102 -6.97 -6.78 15.20
N LYS A 103 -6.43 -7.23 14.06
CA LYS A 103 -5.21 -8.05 13.98
C LYS A 103 -3.93 -7.24 13.95
N ARG A 104 -3.97 -5.94 14.28
CA ARG A 104 -2.86 -4.97 14.15
C ARG A 104 -2.24 -4.92 12.75
N LYS A 105 -2.99 -5.26 11.69
CA LYS A 105 -2.57 -5.13 10.30
C LYS A 105 -3.13 -3.83 9.70
N GLY A 106 -2.56 -3.40 8.56
CA GLY A 106 -2.98 -2.17 7.93
C GLY A 106 -2.94 -0.98 8.90
N PRO A 107 -3.97 -0.14 8.97
CA PRO A 107 -3.98 1.02 9.87
C PRO A 107 -4.04 0.62 11.35
N GLY A 108 -4.28 -0.66 11.67
CA GLY A 108 -4.16 -1.19 13.03
C GLY A 108 -2.73 -1.08 13.58
N LEU A 109 -1.71 -1.13 12.71
CA LEU A 109 -0.31 -1.00 13.08
C LEU A 109 0.06 0.46 13.38
N LEU A 110 -0.66 1.45 12.83
CA LEU A 110 -0.39 2.87 13.06
C LEU A 110 -0.56 3.30 14.54
N ALA A 111 -1.36 2.56 15.31
CA ALA A 111 -1.50 2.80 16.74
C ALA A 111 -0.28 2.35 17.56
N TYR A 112 0.70 1.72 16.94
CA TYR A 112 1.90 1.18 17.57
C TYR A 112 3.15 1.66 16.82
N PRO A 113 3.51 2.96 16.96
CA PRO A 113 4.59 3.57 16.17
C PRO A 113 5.93 2.85 16.27
N GLN A 114 6.27 2.32 17.46
CA GLN A 114 7.51 1.57 17.67
C GLN A 114 7.51 0.23 16.93
N GLU A 115 6.36 -0.48 16.90
CA GLU A 115 6.21 -1.73 16.15
C GLU A 115 6.27 -1.46 14.62
N LEU A 116 5.69 -0.34 14.17
CA LEU A 116 5.76 0.08 12.76
C LEU A 116 7.19 0.41 12.35
N ASP A 117 7.90 1.19 13.17
CA ASP A 117 9.29 1.59 12.93
C ASP A 117 10.20 0.35 12.82
N HIS A 118 10.11 -0.53 13.80
CA HIS A 118 10.88 -1.79 13.79
C HIS A 118 10.54 -2.69 12.59
N CYS A 119 9.26 -2.82 12.25
CA CYS A 119 8.83 -3.60 11.08
C CYS A 119 9.43 -3.03 9.77
N LEU A 120 9.43 -1.71 9.61
CA LEU A 120 10.03 -1.06 8.44
C LEU A 120 11.56 -1.23 8.42
N GLU A 121 12.23 -1.11 9.56
CA GLU A 121 13.67 -1.34 9.69
C GLU A 121 14.06 -2.74 9.22
N GLU A 122 13.38 -3.78 9.72
CA GLU A 122 13.63 -5.17 9.31
C GLU A 122 13.33 -5.39 7.82
N ILE A 123 12.23 -4.81 7.29
CA ILE A 123 11.88 -4.90 5.87
C ILE A 123 13.01 -4.33 5.02
N PHE A 124 13.45 -3.10 5.30
CA PHE A 124 14.49 -2.45 4.48
C PHE A 124 15.87 -3.09 4.63
N ALA A 125 16.17 -3.70 5.78
CA ALA A 125 17.40 -4.46 5.99
C ALA A 125 17.44 -5.78 5.20
N GLY A 126 16.28 -6.45 5.02
CA GLY A 126 16.20 -7.78 4.40
C GLY A 126 15.68 -7.80 2.95
N LEU A 127 15.40 -6.66 2.34
CA LEU A 127 14.80 -6.59 1.01
C LEU A 127 15.71 -7.18 -0.07
N PRO A 128 15.19 -7.95 -1.06
CA PRO A 128 15.97 -8.37 -2.22
C PRO A 128 16.60 -7.16 -2.94
N ARG A 129 17.85 -7.28 -3.33
CA ARG A 129 18.57 -6.20 -4.02
C ARG A 129 17.83 -5.81 -5.32
N GLY A 130 17.56 -4.51 -5.48
CA GLY A 130 16.82 -3.98 -6.63
C GLY A 130 15.29 -4.05 -6.48
N MET A 131 14.77 -4.48 -5.33
CA MET A 131 13.38 -4.33 -4.96
C MET A 131 13.17 -3.00 -4.25
N SER A 132 12.08 -2.32 -4.54
CA SER A 132 11.66 -1.09 -3.86
C SER A 132 10.34 -1.29 -3.09
N VAL A 133 10.11 -0.45 -2.08
CA VAL A 133 8.88 -0.47 -1.29
C VAL A 133 8.24 0.90 -1.30
N SER A 134 6.98 0.94 -1.74
CA SER A 134 6.08 2.06 -1.50
C SER A 134 5.13 1.76 -0.34
N VAL A 135 4.62 2.79 0.31
CA VAL A 135 3.67 2.66 1.42
C VAL A 135 2.36 3.33 1.05
N LYS A 136 1.22 2.63 1.26
CA LYS A 136 -0.11 3.25 1.20
C LYS A 136 -0.70 3.31 2.60
N THR A 137 -0.87 4.52 3.12
CA THR A 137 -1.22 4.77 4.53
C THR A 137 -2.44 5.65 4.69
N ARG A 138 -2.97 5.65 5.91
CA ARG A 138 -3.82 6.70 6.49
C ARG A 138 -3.00 7.58 7.43
N ILE A 139 -3.60 8.69 7.89
CA ILE A 139 -2.92 9.66 8.78
C ILE A 139 -2.92 9.23 10.26
N GLY A 140 -3.52 8.09 10.55
CA GLY A 140 -3.59 7.51 11.89
C GLY A 140 -4.69 6.47 12.01
N LYS A 141 -4.77 5.84 13.18
CA LYS A 141 -5.84 4.91 13.54
C LYS A 141 -6.96 5.61 14.29
N ASN A 142 -6.66 6.37 15.33
CA ASN A 142 -7.62 6.89 16.28
C ASN A 142 -7.77 8.41 16.22
N ASP A 143 -6.70 9.14 15.94
CA ASP A 143 -6.61 10.59 16.02
C ASP A 143 -5.70 11.15 14.91
N PRO A 144 -6.09 12.24 14.22
CA PRO A 144 -5.21 12.92 13.26
C PRO A 144 -3.90 13.43 13.87
N ALA A 145 -3.85 13.67 15.18
CA ALA A 145 -2.64 14.04 15.89
C ALA A 145 -1.54 12.96 15.89
N GLU A 146 -1.86 11.73 15.48
CA GLU A 146 -0.87 10.66 15.27
C GLU A 146 0.03 10.93 14.05
N TRP A 147 -0.43 11.76 13.10
CA TRP A 147 0.21 11.93 11.80
C TRP A 147 1.65 12.45 11.83
N PRO A 148 2.01 13.50 12.60
CA PRO A 148 3.40 13.99 12.64
C PRO A 148 4.39 12.91 13.07
N GLY A 149 4.01 12.08 14.06
CA GLY A 149 4.83 10.96 14.52
C GLY A 149 5.02 9.89 13.45
N LEU A 150 3.97 9.55 12.72
CA LEU A 150 4.02 8.59 11.61
C LEU A 150 4.88 9.11 10.46
N LEU A 151 4.75 10.39 10.09
CA LEU A 151 5.60 11.02 9.09
C LEU A 151 7.08 10.97 9.49
N ALA A 152 7.40 11.20 10.77
CA ALA A 152 8.78 11.12 11.25
C ALA A 152 9.36 9.71 11.08
N ILE A 153 8.54 8.67 11.26
CA ILE A 153 8.96 7.28 11.00
C ILE A 153 9.21 7.08 9.51
N TYR A 154 8.26 7.42 8.63
CA TYR A 154 8.41 7.21 7.19
C TYR A 154 9.65 7.90 6.60
N ARG A 155 10.03 9.08 7.14
CA ARG A 155 11.23 9.82 6.70
C ARG A 155 12.55 9.10 6.95
N LYS A 156 12.60 8.09 7.82
CA LYS A 156 13.80 7.31 8.10
C LYS A 156 14.14 6.32 6.98
N TYR A 157 13.16 5.99 6.14
CA TYR A 157 13.27 4.88 5.18
C TYR A 157 13.26 5.35 3.73
N PRO A 158 14.02 4.67 2.82
CA PRO A 158 14.07 4.99 1.40
C PRO A 158 12.84 4.44 0.66
N LEU A 159 11.65 4.93 1.01
CA LEU A 159 10.42 4.57 0.31
C LEU A 159 10.51 5.00 -1.15
N SER A 160 10.00 4.19 -2.09
CA SER A 160 9.84 4.61 -3.47
C SER A 160 8.74 5.66 -3.65
N GLU A 161 7.69 5.58 -2.83
CA GLU A 161 6.57 6.54 -2.77
C GLU A 161 5.82 6.42 -1.44
N LEU A 162 5.20 7.51 -1.00
CA LEU A 162 4.22 7.51 0.09
C LEU A 162 2.85 7.94 -0.44
N ILE A 163 1.90 7.01 -0.45
CA ILE A 163 0.52 7.23 -0.89
C ILE A 163 -0.35 7.46 0.35
N VAL A 164 -0.92 8.65 0.47
CA VAL A 164 -1.63 9.08 1.67
C VAL A 164 -3.11 9.24 1.41
N HIS A 165 -3.95 8.52 2.17
CA HIS A 165 -5.36 8.81 2.33
C HIS A 165 -5.51 9.66 3.60
N PRO A 166 -5.80 10.98 3.51
CA PRO A 166 -5.78 11.87 4.66
C PRO A 166 -7.07 11.77 5.50
N ARG A 167 -7.36 10.56 5.98
CA ARG A 167 -8.37 10.21 6.98
C ARG A 167 -7.76 9.22 7.97
N ILE A 168 -8.25 9.21 9.20
CA ILE A 168 -7.93 8.15 10.16
C ILE A 168 -8.73 6.88 9.85
N GLN A 169 -8.34 5.75 10.44
CA GLN A 169 -9.01 4.46 10.22
C GLN A 169 -10.50 4.50 10.60
N LYS A 170 -10.85 5.15 11.71
CA LYS A 170 -12.22 5.23 12.25
C LYS A 170 -13.19 5.99 11.35
N GLU A 171 -12.71 6.87 10.50
CA GLU A 171 -13.54 7.64 9.56
C GLU A 171 -13.97 6.82 8.35
N PHE A 172 -13.29 5.71 8.08
CA PHE A 172 -13.53 4.90 6.88
C PHE A 172 -13.45 5.75 5.59
N TYR A 173 -14.60 6.09 5.00
CA TYR A 173 -14.75 6.95 3.83
C TYR A 173 -15.73 8.11 4.11
N LYS A 174 -16.06 8.36 5.39
CA LYS A 174 -16.99 9.40 5.80
C LYS A 174 -16.24 10.69 6.12
N GLY A 175 -17.00 11.79 6.15
CA GLY A 175 -16.43 13.11 6.45
C GLY A 175 -15.54 13.66 5.34
N VAL A 176 -14.92 14.79 5.60
CA VAL A 176 -14.00 15.47 4.69
C VAL A 176 -12.56 15.01 4.96
N PRO A 177 -11.74 14.76 3.93
CA PRO A 177 -10.33 14.47 4.15
C PRO A 177 -9.61 15.62 4.85
N HIS A 178 -8.67 15.31 5.75
CA HIS A 178 -7.88 16.28 6.49
C HIS A 178 -6.81 16.90 5.58
N ARG A 179 -7.18 17.99 4.88
CA ARG A 179 -6.30 18.66 3.90
C ARG A 179 -5.02 19.19 4.51
N ASP A 180 -5.08 19.67 5.77
CA ASP A 180 -3.89 20.14 6.48
C ASP A 180 -2.89 19.01 6.74
N ALA A 181 -3.37 17.82 7.03
CA ALA A 181 -2.51 16.64 7.15
C ALA A 181 -1.83 16.29 5.82
N TRP A 182 -2.53 16.44 4.68
CA TRP A 182 -1.93 16.32 3.36
C TRP A 182 -0.90 17.41 3.09
N ALA A 183 -1.22 18.66 3.37
CA ALA A 183 -0.30 19.79 3.16
C ALA A 183 1.01 19.66 3.97
N ALA A 184 0.97 18.95 5.11
CA ALA A 184 2.14 18.66 5.94
C ALA A 184 3.03 17.52 5.38
N VAL A 185 2.58 16.79 4.35
CA VAL A 185 3.34 15.67 3.78
C VAL A 185 4.62 16.19 3.13
N SER A 186 5.75 15.78 3.67
CA SER A 186 7.08 16.10 3.14
C SER A 186 8.07 15.01 3.53
N GLY A 187 8.97 14.68 2.61
CA GLY A 187 9.99 13.65 2.83
C GLY A 187 10.90 13.50 1.61
N PRO A 188 11.87 12.60 1.67
CA PRO A 188 12.82 12.38 0.57
C PRO A 188 12.21 11.57 -0.60
N TRP A 189 10.97 11.20 -0.51
CA TRP A 189 10.23 10.36 -1.46
C TRP A 189 9.07 11.15 -2.12
N PRO A 190 8.61 10.75 -3.31
CA PRO A 190 7.40 11.27 -3.93
C PRO A 190 6.16 11.00 -3.06
N ALA A 191 5.30 12.00 -2.90
CA ALA A 191 4.03 11.87 -2.22
C ALA A 191 2.88 11.79 -3.23
N VAL A 192 1.92 10.88 -2.98
CA VAL A 192 0.75 10.66 -3.82
C VAL A 192 -0.51 10.82 -2.98
N TYR A 193 -1.40 11.72 -3.43
CA TYR A 193 -2.71 11.91 -2.80
C TYR A 193 -3.66 10.77 -3.16
N ASN A 194 -4.41 10.28 -2.19
CA ASN A 194 -5.47 9.31 -2.39
C ASN A 194 -6.69 9.66 -1.54
N GLY A 195 -7.84 9.85 -2.15
CA GLY A 195 -9.12 10.12 -1.48
C GLY A 195 -9.92 11.18 -2.23
N ASP A 196 -11.24 11.02 -2.26
CA ASP A 196 -12.24 11.98 -2.76
C ASP A 196 -11.81 12.82 -3.98
N THR A 197 -11.24 12.17 -4.99
CA THR A 197 -10.90 12.80 -6.27
C THR A 197 -12.08 12.60 -7.21
N PHE A 198 -12.92 13.64 -7.35
CA PHE A 198 -14.16 13.57 -8.12
C PHE A 198 -14.04 14.18 -9.52
N THR A 199 -13.02 14.97 -9.76
CA THR A 199 -12.77 15.64 -11.05
C THR A 199 -11.31 15.54 -11.42
N PRO A 200 -10.98 15.41 -12.72
CA PRO A 200 -9.61 15.65 -13.17
C PRO A 200 -9.20 17.08 -12.82
N VAL A 201 -7.99 17.27 -12.32
CA VAL A 201 -7.41 18.59 -12.02
C VAL A 201 -6.70 19.12 -13.24
#